data_b599d33a4e1ba3c386bd8de3963b4bc2
#
_entry.id   b599d33a4e1ba3c386bd8de3963b4bc2
#
_cell.length_a   1.000
_cell.length_b   1.000
_cell.length_c   1.000
_cell.angle_alpha   90.00
_cell.angle_beta   90.00
_cell.angle_gamma   90.00
#
_symmetry.space_group_name_H-M   'P 1'
#
loop_
_entity.id
_entity.type
_entity.pdbx_description
1 polymer ?
#
loop_
_entity_poly.entity_id
_entity_poly.type
_entity_poly.pdbx_seq_one_letter_code
_entity_poly.pdbx_strand_id
1 'polypeptide(L)'
;TFPGFQQTAIGDKKYLDGGLFDACPYNELLDYGCDEVIAIRLNGFGIIHPLRDKEKIRQIFPSEPLGPIMRFDPVTSRRNIQMGYYDTMRQLKGLPGRLYYFNSSADGFAAFSALPEEAIRSAAVLLRLPEGLSPRRTLFEHILPAIASELRLPREAGYDELLLALLEQCADRLQIGRFRWY
;
A
#
# COMPACT_ATOMS: atom_id res chain seq x y z
N THR A 1 -3.42 -26.76 9.44
CA THR A 1 -3.26 -27.53 8.20
C THR A 1 -4.29 -27.06 7.20
N PHE A 2 -3.83 -26.69 6.03
CA PHE A 2 -4.71 -26.69 4.88
C PHE A 2 -5.47 -28.02 4.87
N PRO A 3 -6.79 -28.05 4.59
CA PRO A 3 -7.51 -29.30 4.52
C PRO A 3 -6.79 -30.21 3.50
N GLY A 4 -6.12 -31.23 3.99
CA GLY A 4 -5.36 -32.17 3.15
C GLY A 4 -3.92 -32.45 3.58
N PHE A 5 -3.32 -31.65 4.48
CA PHE A 5 -2.01 -31.99 5.04
C PHE A 5 -2.17 -32.92 6.26
N GLN A 6 -1.51 -34.07 6.21
CA GLN A 6 -1.49 -35.02 7.33
C GLN A 6 -0.56 -34.54 8.45
N GLN A 7 -0.86 -34.94 9.67
CA GLN A 7 0.04 -34.74 10.80
C GLN A 7 1.38 -35.44 10.54
N THR A 8 2.47 -34.75 10.80
CA THR A 8 3.82 -35.32 10.71
C THR A 8 4.26 -35.76 12.10
N ALA A 9 4.64 -37.02 12.26
CA ALA A 9 5.21 -37.54 13.50
C ALA A 9 6.74 -37.35 13.49
N ILE A 10 7.27 -36.76 14.56
CA ILE A 10 8.72 -36.64 14.81
C ILE A 10 8.97 -37.14 16.24
N GLY A 11 9.62 -38.29 16.37
CA GLY A 11 9.70 -39.01 17.64
C GLY A 11 8.30 -39.38 18.14
N ASP A 12 8.01 -39.10 19.38
CA ASP A 12 6.72 -39.40 20.04
C ASP A 12 5.70 -38.27 19.88
N LYS A 13 6.03 -37.19 19.16
CA LYS A 13 5.20 -36.00 18.99
C LYS A 13 4.62 -35.92 17.60
N LYS A 14 3.37 -35.43 17.51
CA LYS A 14 2.70 -35.13 16.26
C LYS A 14 2.69 -33.63 16.04
N TYR A 15 3.04 -33.21 14.84
CA TYR A 15 3.08 -31.82 14.42
C TYR A 15 2.04 -31.52 13.36
N LEU A 16 1.48 -30.32 13.45
CA LEU A 16 0.54 -29.75 12.48
C LEU A 16 1.11 -28.46 11.89
N ASP A 17 0.49 -27.97 10.83
CA ASP A 17 0.80 -26.66 10.26
C ASP A 17 0.59 -25.56 11.31
N GLY A 18 1.61 -24.73 11.52
CA GLY A 18 1.59 -23.62 12.46
C GLY A 18 0.48 -22.60 12.19
N GLY A 19 0.02 -22.45 10.96
CA GLY A 19 -1.06 -21.55 10.60
C GLY A 19 -2.38 -21.81 11.29
N LEU A 20 -2.59 -23.02 11.83
CA LEU A 20 -3.77 -23.32 12.66
C LEU A 20 -3.72 -22.69 14.05
N PHE A 21 -2.54 -22.35 14.52
CA PHE A 21 -2.31 -21.74 15.83
C PHE A 21 -1.95 -20.26 15.69
N ASP A 22 -0.89 -19.98 14.92
CA ASP A 22 -0.46 -18.63 14.57
C ASP A 22 0.23 -18.64 13.19
N ALA A 23 -0.39 -18.00 12.20
CA ALA A 23 0.15 -17.92 10.84
C ALA A 23 1.29 -16.89 10.71
N CYS A 24 1.49 -16.04 11.71
CA CYS A 24 2.56 -15.06 11.75
C CYS A 24 2.99 -14.81 13.21
N PRO A 25 3.83 -15.67 13.79
CA PRO A 25 4.11 -15.71 15.23
C PRO A 25 5.10 -14.61 15.66
N TYR A 26 4.84 -13.34 15.33
CA TYR A 26 5.68 -12.21 15.65
C TYR A 26 5.76 -11.93 17.16
N ASN A 27 4.69 -12.21 17.91
CA ASN A 27 4.69 -12.01 19.36
C ASN A 27 5.63 -13.00 20.07
N GLU A 28 5.76 -14.20 19.55
CA GLU A 28 6.70 -15.21 20.07
C GLU A 28 8.17 -14.73 19.95
N LEU A 29 8.52 -14.03 18.89
CA LEU A 29 9.86 -13.49 18.71
C LEU A 29 10.18 -12.42 19.77
N LEU A 30 9.20 -11.63 20.19
CA LEU A 30 9.38 -10.70 21.31
C LEU A 30 9.60 -11.44 22.63
N ASP A 31 8.89 -12.57 22.85
CA ASP A 31 9.08 -13.40 24.04
C ASP A 31 10.44 -14.09 24.06
N TYR A 32 11.04 -14.35 22.89
CA TYR A 32 12.43 -14.80 22.76
C TYR A 32 13.47 -13.70 22.94
N GLY A 33 13.04 -12.45 23.18
CA GLY A 33 13.93 -11.33 23.47
C GLY A 33 14.38 -10.53 22.26
N CYS A 34 13.66 -10.61 21.13
CA CYS A 34 13.94 -9.74 19.98
C CYS A 34 13.50 -8.29 20.29
N ASP A 35 14.37 -7.32 20.05
CA ASP A 35 14.08 -5.89 20.26
C ASP A 35 13.22 -5.32 19.16
N GLU A 36 13.36 -5.81 17.92
CA GLU A 36 12.57 -5.42 16.75
C GLU A 36 12.24 -6.66 15.90
N VAL A 37 11.03 -6.70 15.34
CA VAL A 37 10.55 -7.78 14.49
C VAL A 37 10.07 -7.20 13.17
N ILE A 38 10.53 -7.75 12.04
CA ILE A 38 10.01 -7.46 10.71
C ILE A 38 9.14 -8.63 10.27
N ALA A 39 7.84 -8.41 10.18
CA ALA A 39 6.86 -9.42 9.81
C ALA A 39 6.41 -9.24 8.35
N ILE A 40 6.80 -10.15 7.47
CA ILE A 40 6.38 -10.14 6.07
C ILE A 40 5.05 -10.90 5.96
N ARG A 41 3.99 -10.18 5.62
CA ARG A 41 2.62 -10.69 5.58
C ARG A 41 2.21 -11.02 4.14
N LEU A 42 1.88 -12.28 3.88
CA LEU A 42 1.50 -12.73 2.52
C LEU A 42 -0.02 -12.85 2.34
N ASN A 43 -0.82 -12.43 3.33
CA ASN A 43 -2.27 -12.55 3.34
C ASN A 43 -2.76 -14.00 3.12
N GLY A 44 -2.00 -14.97 3.62
CA GLY A 44 -2.35 -16.39 3.60
C GLY A 44 -3.45 -16.74 4.60
N PHE A 45 -3.91 -17.99 4.52
CA PHE A 45 -4.86 -18.53 5.50
C PHE A 45 -4.17 -18.81 6.83
N GLY A 46 -4.91 -18.64 7.92
CA GLY A 46 -4.47 -18.99 9.25
C GLY A 46 -4.95 -17.99 10.30
N ILE A 47 -4.77 -18.38 11.56
CA ILE A 47 -5.07 -17.51 12.69
C ILE A 47 -3.88 -16.53 12.84
N ILE A 48 -4.20 -15.29 13.09
CA ILE A 48 -3.20 -14.24 13.34
C ILE A 48 -3.60 -13.53 14.62
N HIS A 49 -2.73 -13.55 15.58
CA HIS A 49 -2.94 -12.89 16.85
C HIS A 49 -2.74 -11.38 16.77
N PRO A 50 -3.42 -10.57 17.61
CA PRO A 50 -3.17 -9.13 17.69
C PRO A 50 -1.72 -8.82 18.08
N LEU A 51 -1.19 -7.71 17.57
CA LEU A 51 0.12 -7.20 17.97
C LEU A 51 0.10 -6.78 19.44
N ARG A 52 1.00 -7.32 20.24
CA ARG A 52 1.19 -6.89 21.65
C ARG A 52 1.95 -5.58 21.77
N ASP A 53 2.96 -5.40 20.92
CA ASP A 53 3.78 -4.18 20.87
C ASP A 53 3.94 -3.73 19.41
N LYS A 54 3.15 -2.71 19.03
CA LYS A 54 3.12 -2.21 17.65
C LYS A 54 4.37 -1.42 17.28
N GLU A 55 5.08 -0.89 18.25
CA GLU A 55 6.28 -0.08 18.01
C GLU A 55 7.49 -0.94 17.65
N LYS A 56 7.52 -2.16 18.20
CA LYS A 56 8.59 -3.14 17.94
C LYS A 56 8.33 -4.01 16.72
N ILE A 57 7.13 -4.01 16.16
CA ILE A 57 6.76 -4.91 15.06
C ILE A 57 6.43 -4.11 13.81
N ARG A 58 7.35 -4.13 12.85
CA ARG A 58 7.15 -3.55 11.53
C ARG A 58 6.57 -4.60 10.58
N GLN A 59 5.37 -4.36 10.07
CA GLN A 59 4.72 -5.27 9.13
C GLN A 59 4.89 -4.80 7.69
N ILE A 60 5.27 -5.71 6.80
CA ILE A 60 5.38 -5.48 5.36
C ILE A 60 4.27 -6.25 4.67
N PHE A 61 3.44 -5.55 3.91
CA PHE A 61 2.33 -6.10 3.14
C PHE A 61 2.58 -5.96 1.64
N PRO A 62 2.14 -6.93 0.84
CA PRO A 62 2.13 -6.77 -0.61
C PRO A 62 1.16 -5.67 -1.02
N SER A 63 1.59 -4.81 -1.95
CA SER A 63 0.77 -3.71 -2.49
C SER A 63 -0.40 -4.21 -3.35
N GLU A 64 -0.28 -5.41 -3.89
CA GLU A 64 -1.30 -6.07 -4.71
C GLU A 64 -1.48 -7.54 -4.33
N PRO A 65 -2.60 -8.18 -4.75
CA PRO A 65 -2.81 -9.61 -4.55
C PRO A 65 -1.71 -10.44 -5.20
N LEU A 66 -1.19 -11.42 -4.46
CA LEU A 66 -0.15 -12.35 -4.92
C LEU A 66 -0.67 -13.41 -5.89
N GLY A 67 -1.97 -13.52 -6.05
CA GLY A 67 -2.63 -14.57 -6.82
C GLY A 67 -2.97 -15.81 -5.96
N PRO A 68 -3.49 -16.88 -6.59
CA PRO A 68 -3.86 -18.10 -5.89
C PRO A 68 -2.65 -18.80 -5.27
N ILE A 69 -2.78 -19.24 -4.00
CA ILE A 69 -1.70 -19.83 -3.20
C ILE A 69 -1.05 -21.07 -3.88
N MET A 70 -1.86 -21.89 -4.54
CA MET A 70 -1.41 -23.14 -5.17
C MET A 70 -1.04 -22.99 -6.66
N ARG A 71 -0.93 -21.77 -7.15
CA ARG A 71 -0.56 -21.52 -8.54
C ARG A 71 0.95 -21.29 -8.66
N PHE A 72 1.63 -22.29 -9.20
CA PHE A 72 3.07 -22.25 -9.47
C PHE A 72 3.33 -21.82 -10.91
N ASP A 73 3.32 -20.53 -11.16
CA ASP A 73 3.47 -19.93 -12.48
C ASP A 73 4.71 -18.99 -12.48
N PRO A 74 5.68 -19.21 -13.41
CA PRO A 74 6.92 -18.44 -13.43
C PRO A 74 6.72 -16.93 -13.64
N VAL A 75 5.70 -16.52 -14.39
CA VAL A 75 5.43 -15.11 -14.68
C VAL A 75 4.92 -14.42 -13.42
N THR A 76 3.92 -15.03 -12.77
CA THR A 76 3.38 -14.54 -11.50
C THR A 76 4.45 -14.51 -10.40
N SER A 77 5.27 -15.56 -10.33
CA SER A 77 6.34 -15.64 -9.32
C SER A 77 7.38 -14.53 -9.50
N ARG A 78 7.86 -14.27 -10.72
CA ARG A 78 8.78 -13.17 -11.00
C ARG A 78 8.20 -11.81 -10.65
N ARG A 79 6.93 -11.58 -11.03
CA ARG A 79 6.20 -10.35 -10.66
C ARG A 79 6.13 -10.17 -9.14
N ASN A 80 5.78 -11.22 -8.41
CA ASN A 80 5.65 -11.18 -6.96
C ASN A 80 7.01 -10.95 -6.26
N ILE A 81 8.11 -11.51 -6.79
CA ILE A 81 9.47 -11.22 -6.30
C ILE A 81 9.81 -9.74 -6.49
N GLN A 82 9.55 -9.18 -7.67
CA GLN A 82 9.79 -7.76 -7.92
C GLN A 82 8.94 -6.88 -6.99
N MET A 83 7.64 -7.16 -6.89
CA MET A 83 6.74 -6.45 -5.99
C MET A 83 7.23 -6.50 -4.54
N GLY A 84 7.60 -7.69 -4.04
CA GLY A 84 8.11 -7.85 -2.69
C GLY A 84 9.38 -7.03 -2.41
N TYR A 85 10.30 -6.95 -3.39
CA TYR A 85 11.48 -6.10 -3.29
C TYR A 85 11.10 -4.61 -3.15
N TYR A 86 10.27 -4.10 -4.05
CA TYR A 86 9.90 -2.69 -4.04
C TYR A 86 9.03 -2.33 -2.83
N ASP A 87 8.08 -3.18 -2.45
CA ASP A 87 7.25 -2.97 -1.26
C ASP A 87 8.09 -2.93 0.03
N THR A 88 9.04 -3.84 0.15
CA THR A 88 9.96 -3.86 1.29
C THR A 88 10.81 -2.60 1.35
N MET A 89 11.42 -2.22 0.23
CA MET A 89 12.27 -1.02 0.15
C MET A 89 11.47 0.26 0.44
N ARG A 90 10.25 0.37 -0.09
CA ARG A 90 9.36 1.49 0.20
C ARG A 90 9.08 1.61 1.69
N GLN A 91 8.69 0.52 2.33
CA GLN A 91 8.34 0.54 3.75
C GLN A 91 9.55 0.74 4.67
N LEU A 92 10.68 0.10 4.38
CA LEU A 92 11.89 0.26 5.19
C LEU A 92 12.47 1.68 5.10
N LYS A 93 12.37 2.32 3.95
CA LYS A 93 12.87 3.69 3.72
C LYS A 93 11.82 4.78 3.99
N GLY A 94 10.58 4.41 4.32
CA GLY A 94 9.48 5.37 4.50
C GLY A 94 9.16 6.16 3.22
N LEU A 95 9.28 5.52 2.05
CA LEU A 95 9.06 6.17 0.78
C LEU A 95 7.57 6.28 0.46
N PRO A 96 7.15 7.34 -0.23
CA PRO A 96 5.76 7.60 -0.56
C PRO A 96 5.25 6.69 -1.70
N GLY A 97 3.92 6.77 -1.95
CA GLY A 97 3.21 5.99 -2.95
C GLY A 97 2.55 4.73 -2.40
N ARG A 98 1.59 4.21 -3.15
CA ARG A 98 0.82 3.01 -2.80
C ARG A 98 0.97 1.90 -3.83
N LEU A 99 0.78 2.21 -5.12
CA LEU A 99 0.88 1.28 -6.24
C LEU A 99 2.16 1.47 -7.05
N TYR A 100 2.72 2.66 -7.03
CA TYR A 100 3.97 3.04 -7.67
C TYR A 100 5.02 3.37 -6.61
N TYR A 101 6.28 3.39 -7.01
CA TYR A 101 7.40 3.54 -6.07
C TYR A 101 8.14 4.83 -6.38
N PHE A 102 8.03 5.80 -5.48
CA PHE A 102 8.68 7.10 -5.61
C PHE A 102 9.91 7.16 -4.71
N ASN A 103 10.99 7.72 -5.21
CA ASN A 103 12.25 7.84 -4.46
C ASN A 103 12.38 9.17 -3.71
N SER A 104 11.41 10.06 -3.86
CA SER A 104 11.36 11.36 -3.20
C SER A 104 9.92 11.76 -2.87
N SER A 105 9.76 12.68 -1.93
CA SER A 105 8.49 13.37 -1.69
C SER A 105 8.26 14.43 -2.76
N ALA A 106 6.99 14.68 -3.10
CA ALA A 106 6.59 15.77 -3.98
C ALA A 106 6.09 16.96 -3.15
N ASP A 107 6.31 18.17 -3.60
CA ASP A 107 5.64 19.37 -3.05
C ASP A 107 4.29 19.53 -3.75
N GLY A 108 3.26 18.94 -3.17
CA GLY A 108 1.89 18.96 -3.70
C GLY A 108 1.31 20.37 -3.72
N PHE A 109 1.57 21.17 -2.68
CA PHE A 109 1.08 22.53 -2.63
C PHE A 109 1.67 23.39 -3.74
N ALA A 110 2.99 23.33 -3.95
CA ALA A 110 3.65 24.05 -5.03
C ALA A 110 3.14 23.58 -6.40
N ALA A 111 3.01 22.27 -6.61
CA ALA A 111 2.51 21.71 -7.86
C ALA A 111 1.09 22.18 -8.18
N PHE A 112 0.15 22.10 -7.23
CA PHE A 112 -1.21 22.58 -7.43
C PHE A 112 -1.28 24.11 -7.59
N SER A 113 -0.43 24.85 -6.87
CA SER A 113 -0.34 26.30 -7.00
C SER A 113 0.21 26.75 -8.36
N ALA A 114 0.97 25.93 -9.07
CA ALA A 114 1.48 26.20 -10.38
C ALA A 114 0.50 25.92 -11.53
N LEU A 115 -0.66 25.33 -11.25
CA LEU A 115 -1.65 25.01 -12.27
C LEU A 115 -2.16 26.28 -12.97
N PRO A 116 -2.25 26.28 -14.34
CA PRO A 116 -2.81 27.38 -15.09
C PRO A 116 -4.28 27.61 -14.74
N GLU A 117 -4.73 28.85 -14.69
CA GLU A 117 -6.13 29.18 -14.40
C GLU A 117 -7.11 28.56 -15.38
N GLU A 118 -6.73 28.42 -16.65
CA GLU A 118 -7.54 27.78 -17.67
C GLU A 118 -7.81 26.30 -17.34
N ALA A 119 -6.81 25.57 -16.86
CA ALA A 119 -6.95 24.18 -16.42
C ALA A 119 -7.91 24.08 -15.21
N ILE A 120 -7.80 25.03 -14.27
CA ILE A 120 -8.69 25.08 -13.10
C ILE A 120 -10.13 25.35 -13.53
N ARG A 121 -10.35 26.29 -14.44
CA ARG A 121 -11.69 26.60 -14.98
C ARG A 121 -12.29 25.41 -15.72
N SER A 122 -11.50 24.74 -16.56
CA SER A 122 -11.93 23.53 -17.26
C SER A 122 -12.34 22.41 -16.30
N ALA A 123 -11.56 22.19 -15.23
CA ALA A 123 -11.89 21.22 -14.19
C ALA A 123 -13.19 21.61 -13.44
N ALA A 124 -13.38 22.90 -13.14
CA ALA A 124 -14.59 23.39 -12.48
C ALA A 124 -15.86 23.13 -13.31
N VAL A 125 -15.79 23.35 -14.63
CA VAL A 125 -16.88 23.04 -15.56
C VAL A 125 -17.19 21.54 -15.58
N LEU A 126 -16.17 20.68 -15.67
CA LEU A 126 -16.35 19.23 -15.64
C LEU A 126 -16.99 18.73 -14.34
N LEU A 127 -16.64 19.33 -13.21
CA LEU A 127 -17.19 19.01 -11.90
C LEU A 127 -18.52 19.75 -11.60
N ARG A 128 -19.02 20.55 -12.54
CA ARG A 128 -20.27 21.35 -12.40
C ARG A 128 -20.27 22.22 -11.15
N LEU A 129 -19.14 22.85 -10.85
CA LEU A 129 -19.00 23.74 -9.69
C LEU A 129 -19.64 25.11 -9.98
N PRO A 130 -20.18 25.79 -8.93
CA PRO A 130 -20.77 27.10 -9.09
C PRO A 130 -19.73 28.13 -9.52
N GLU A 131 -20.16 29.07 -10.36
CA GLU A 131 -19.35 30.22 -10.75
C GLU A 131 -19.32 31.28 -9.64
N GLY A 132 -18.30 32.13 -9.63
CA GLY A 132 -18.23 33.30 -8.74
C GLY A 132 -17.04 33.29 -7.76
N LEU A 133 -16.28 32.19 -7.67
CA LEU A 133 -15.04 32.15 -6.89
C LEU A 133 -13.82 32.43 -7.79
N SER A 134 -12.74 32.95 -7.18
CA SER A 134 -11.48 33.04 -7.90
C SER A 134 -10.94 31.62 -8.23
N PRO A 135 -10.20 31.44 -9.34
CA PRO A 135 -9.70 30.13 -9.73
C PRO A 135 -8.95 29.40 -8.60
N ARG A 136 -8.14 30.13 -7.82
CA ARG A 136 -7.40 29.57 -6.70
C ARG A 136 -8.31 29.04 -5.60
N ARG A 137 -9.33 29.79 -5.22
CA ARG A 137 -10.32 29.30 -4.23
C ARG A 137 -11.10 28.11 -4.74
N THR A 138 -11.52 28.16 -6.02
CA THR A 138 -12.19 27.01 -6.64
C THR A 138 -11.32 25.76 -6.61
N LEU A 139 -10.02 25.89 -6.90
CA LEU A 139 -9.08 24.78 -6.82
C LEU A 139 -9.01 24.18 -5.42
N PHE A 140 -8.61 24.99 -4.43
CA PHE A 140 -8.29 24.49 -3.09
C PHE A 140 -9.51 24.17 -2.24
N GLU A 141 -10.63 24.90 -2.42
CA GLU A 141 -11.84 24.74 -1.60
C GLU A 141 -12.82 23.73 -2.18
N HIS A 142 -12.78 23.44 -3.49
CA HIS A 142 -13.76 22.58 -4.15
C HIS A 142 -13.15 21.45 -4.98
N ILE A 143 -12.22 21.76 -5.91
CA ILE A 143 -11.69 20.73 -6.84
C ILE A 143 -10.84 19.71 -6.09
N LEU A 144 -9.82 20.14 -5.34
CA LEU A 144 -8.94 19.21 -4.63
C LEU A 144 -9.66 18.37 -3.57
N PRO A 145 -10.58 18.93 -2.75
CA PRO A 145 -11.39 18.11 -1.86
C PRO A 145 -12.30 17.09 -2.57
N ALA A 146 -12.90 17.46 -3.70
CA ALA A 146 -13.70 16.53 -4.48
C ALA A 146 -12.85 15.36 -5.03
N ILE A 147 -11.66 15.66 -5.55
CA ILE A 147 -10.71 14.64 -6.03
C ILE A 147 -10.24 13.75 -4.87
N ALA A 148 -9.89 14.31 -3.72
CA ALA A 148 -9.49 13.54 -2.54
C ALA A 148 -10.57 12.56 -2.10
N SER A 149 -11.84 13.02 -2.12
CA SER A 149 -13.00 12.17 -1.83
C SER A 149 -13.17 11.03 -2.83
N GLU A 150 -13.03 11.31 -4.12
CA GLU A 150 -13.12 10.31 -5.19
C GLU A 150 -12.00 9.27 -5.08
N LEU A 151 -10.79 9.70 -4.72
CA LEU A 151 -9.65 8.84 -4.47
C LEU A 151 -9.71 8.11 -3.12
N ARG A 152 -10.74 8.39 -2.32
CA ARG A 152 -10.93 7.82 -0.97
C ARG A 152 -9.73 8.03 -0.05
N LEU A 153 -9.13 9.20 -0.15
CA LEU A 153 -8.04 9.57 0.74
C LEU A 153 -8.57 9.89 2.14
N PRO A 154 -7.77 9.68 3.20
CA PRO A 154 -8.11 10.15 4.55
C PRO A 154 -8.39 11.65 4.56
N ARG A 155 -9.22 12.11 5.50
CA ARG A 155 -9.53 13.56 5.64
C ARG A 155 -8.31 14.41 5.98
N GLU A 156 -7.34 13.78 6.62
CA GLU A 156 -6.07 14.36 7.06
C GLU A 156 -5.00 14.35 5.96
N ALA A 157 -5.30 13.75 4.79
CA ALA A 157 -4.35 13.64 3.68
C ALA A 157 -3.90 15.03 3.22
N GLY A 158 -2.59 15.22 3.19
CA GLY A 158 -1.97 16.44 2.69
C GLY A 158 -1.96 16.56 1.16
N TYR A 159 -1.56 17.72 0.65
CA TYR A 159 -1.46 17.95 -0.79
C TYR A 159 -0.43 17.04 -1.47
N ASP A 160 0.62 16.65 -0.75
CA ASP A 160 1.65 15.73 -1.26
C ASP A 160 1.07 14.35 -1.52
N GLU A 161 0.29 13.84 -0.57
CA GLU A 161 -0.39 12.55 -0.68
C GLU A 161 -1.44 12.57 -1.79
N LEU A 162 -2.20 13.67 -1.91
CA LEU A 162 -3.17 13.86 -2.98
C LEU A 162 -2.50 13.89 -4.35
N LEU A 163 -1.39 14.62 -4.50
CA LEU A 163 -0.64 14.68 -5.75
C LEU A 163 -0.13 13.29 -6.15
N LEU A 164 0.47 12.56 -5.21
CA LEU A 164 0.99 11.22 -5.49
C LEU A 164 -0.14 10.26 -5.88
N ALA A 165 -1.29 10.30 -5.21
CA ALA A 165 -2.43 9.47 -5.56
C ALA A 165 -2.99 9.79 -6.96
N LEU A 166 -3.01 11.07 -7.37
CA LEU A 166 -3.35 11.48 -8.73
C LEU A 166 -2.36 10.97 -9.75
N LEU A 167 -1.05 11.10 -9.48
CA LEU A 167 0.00 10.60 -10.36
C LEU A 167 -0.10 9.08 -10.54
N GLU A 168 -0.34 8.34 -9.45
CA GLU A 168 -0.56 6.89 -9.50
C GLU A 168 -1.75 6.52 -10.38
N GLN A 169 -2.88 7.23 -10.24
CA GLN A 169 -4.06 6.97 -11.06
C GLN A 169 -3.82 7.29 -12.54
N CYS A 170 -3.12 8.38 -12.84
CA CYS A 170 -2.73 8.70 -14.21
C CYS A 170 -1.78 7.67 -14.79
N ALA A 171 -0.77 7.24 -14.02
CA ALA A 171 0.19 6.23 -14.44
C ALA A 171 -0.48 4.89 -14.71
N ASP A 172 -1.45 4.50 -13.89
CA ASP A 172 -2.21 3.26 -14.07
C ASP A 172 -3.07 3.30 -15.34
N ARG A 173 -3.75 4.40 -15.61
CA ARG A 173 -4.52 4.62 -16.85
C ARG A 173 -3.64 4.60 -18.10
N LEU A 174 -2.42 5.11 -18.01
CA LEU A 174 -1.43 5.13 -19.09
C LEU A 174 -0.65 3.81 -19.19
N GLN A 175 -0.97 2.81 -18.35
CA GLN A 175 -0.30 1.51 -18.29
C GLN A 175 1.22 1.62 -18.11
N ILE A 176 1.68 2.61 -17.36
CA ILE A 176 3.09 2.79 -17.02
C ILE A 176 3.56 1.61 -16.15
N GLY A 177 4.75 1.08 -16.43
CA GLY A 177 5.30 -0.04 -15.68
C GLY A 177 5.48 0.29 -14.19
N ARG A 178 5.05 -0.60 -13.28
CA ARG A 178 5.01 -0.32 -11.84
C ARG A 178 6.32 -0.59 -11.12
N PHE A 179 7.06 -1.62 -11.52
CA PHE A 179 8.23 -2.09 -10.80
C PHE A 179 9.52 -1.35 -11.19
N ARG A 180 9.55 -0.07 -10.90
CA ARG A 180 10.73 0.80 -10.98
C ARG A 180 10.54 2.00 -10.05
N TRP A 181 11.63 2.69 -9.74
CA TRP A 181 11.60 3.96 -9.02
C TRP A 181 11.24 5.11 -9.96
N TYR A 182 10.44 6.04 -9.48
CA TYR A 182 10.01 7.26 -10.16
C TYR A 182 10.49 8.51 -9.41
#